data_f562e10c264fdd0438288fed368318b3
#
_entry.id   f562e10c264fdd0438288fed368318b3
#
_cell.length_a   1.000
_cell.length_b   1.000
_cell.length_c   1.000
_cell.angle_alpha   90.00
_cell.angle_beta   90.00
_cell.angle_gamma   90.00
#
_symmetry.space_group_name_H-M   'P 1'
#
loop_
_entity.id
_entity.type
_entity.pdbx_description
1 polymer ?
#
loop_
_entity_poly.entity_id
_entity_poly.type
_entity_poly.pdbx_seq_one_letter_code
_entity_poly.pdbx_strand_id
1 'polypeptide(L)'
;MPLFLIERNFAQEVNLDEAGFREIQQINDEVGIQWLFSFLSADKRKTYCLYEAPSEEAIRIAARRLNVPADVIVPVGTIPVNEFRAEKYAMMGPSGS
;
A
#
# COMPACT_ATOMS: atom_id res chain seq x y z
N MET A 1 5.54 -4.54 -12.38
CA MET A 1 5.04 -3.15 -12.44
C MET A 1 5.67 -2.34 -11.33
N PRO A 2 5.79 -1.02 -11.51
CA PRO A 2 6.29 -0.16 -10.43
C PRO A 2 5.42 -0.22 -9.18
N LEU A 3 6.06 0.06 -8.05
CA LEU A 3 5.40 0.15 -6.76
C LEU A 3 5.17 1.61 -6.37
N PHE A 4 4.05 1.87 -5.73
CA PHE A 4 3.71 3.21 -5.24
C PHE A 4 3.17 3.12 -3.82
N LEU A 5 3.61 4.04 -2.98
CA LEU A 5 3.04 4.22 -1.65
C LEU A 5 2.08 5.41 -1.71
N ILE A 6 0.86 5.21 -1.21
CA ILE A 6 -0.19 6.20 -1.28
C ILE A 6 -0.62 6.57 0.12
N GLU A 7 -0.49 7.85 0.45
CA GLU A 7 -1.02 8.39 1.70
C GLU A 7 -2.40 9.00 1.41
N ARG A 8 -3.39 8.60 2.21
CA ARG A 8 -4.76 9.10 2.09
C ARG A 8 -5.20 9.66 3.42
N ASN A 9 -5.74 10.86 3.39
CA ASN A 9 -6.29 11.51 4.56
C ASN A 9 -7.82 11.58 4.42
N PHE A 10 -8.52 11.03 5.39
CA PHE A 10 -9.97 10.96 5.37
C PHE A 10 -10.59 11.92 6.39
N ALA A 11 -11.72 12.52 6.03
CA ALA A 11 -12.43 13.44 6.92
C ALA A 11 -13.05 12.71 8.11
N GLN A 12 -13.37 11.42 7.93
CA GLN A 12 -14.00 10.59 8.95
C GLN A 12 -13.22 9.30 9.12
N GLU A 13 -13.50 8.56 10.19
CA GLU A 13 -12.84 7.28 10.41
C GLU A 13 -13.15 6.30 9.28
N VAL A 14 -12.13 5.57 8.86
CA VAL A 14 -12.25 4.56 7.82
C VAL A 14 -12.82 3.29 8.43
N ASN A 15 -13.98 2.88 7.89
CA ASN A 15 -14.61 1.62 8.25
C ASN A 15 -14.90 0.88 6.95
N LEU A 16 -14.10 -0.13 6.66
CA LEU A 16 -14.22 -0.87 5.42
C LEU A 16 -14.89 -2.20 5.68
N ASP A 17 -16.10 -2.37 5.13
CA ASP A 17 -16.80 -3.63 5.19
C ASP A 17 -16.47 -4.50 3.98
N GLU A 18 -17.03 -5.70 3.96
CA GLU A 18 -16.76 -6.65 2.88
C GLU A 18 -17.22 -6.13 1.52
N ALA A 19 -18.38 -5.49 1.46
CA ALA A 19 -18.91 -4.94 0.22
C ALA A 19 -18.03 -3.82 -0.32
N GLY A 20 -17.58 -2.93 0.56
CA GLY A 20 -16.65 -1.85 0.19
C GLY A 20 -15.32 -2.39 -0.29
N PHE A 21 -14.82 -3.43 0.36
CA PHE A 21 -13.58 -4.07 -0.04
C PHE A 21 -13.68 -4.68 -1.43
N ARG A 22 -14.78 -5.35 -1.72
CA ARG A 22 -15.03 -5.94 -3.05
C ARG A 22 -15.12 -4.88 -4.14
N GLU A 23 -15.75 -3.76 -3.85
CA GLU A 23 -15.84 -2.65 -4.78
C GLU A 23 -14.46 -2.12 -5.13
N ILE A 24 -13.60 -1.95 -4.13
CA ILE A 24 -12.22 -1.51 -4.35
C ILE A 24 -11.48 -2.50 -5.23
N GLN A 25 -11.58 -3.78 -4.93
CA GLN A 25 -10.92 -4.81 -5.72
C GLN A 25 -11.39 -4.81 -7.17
N GLN A 26 -12.69 -4.67 -7.38
CA GLN A 26 -13.25 -4.64 -8.73
C GLN A 26 -12.71 -3.45 -9.54
N ILE A 27 -12.72 -2.26 -8.95
CA ILE A 27 -12.22 -1.07 -9.62
C ILE A 27 -10.72 -1.20 -9.90
N ASN A 28 -9.95 -1.70 -8.94
CA ASN A 28 -8.52 -1.91 -9.12
C ASN A 28 -8.25 -2.88 -10.28
N ASP A 29 -9.00 -3.96 -10.37
CA ASP A 29 -8.86 -4.92 -11.45
C ASP A 29 -9.16 -4.27 -12.81
N GLU A 30 -10.21 -3.47 -12.89
CA GLU A 30 -10.59 -2.78 -14.13
C GLU A 30 -9.55 -1.78 -14.58
N VAL A 31 -8.92 -1.08 -13.64
CA VAL A 31 -7.89 -0.08 -13.93
C VAL A 31 -6.53 -0.73 -14.18
N GLY A 32 -6.34 -1.96 -13.73
CA GLY A 32 -5.09 -2.69 -13.91
C GLY A 32 -4.05 -2.39 -12.85
N ILE A 33 -4.49 -2.10 -11.64
CA ILE A 33 -3.61 -1.90 -10.49
C ILE A 33 -3.88 -3.00 -9.45
N GLN A 34 -2.90 -3.23 -8.59
CA GLN A 34 -3.01 -4.25 -7.55
C GLN A 34 -2.71 -3.67 -6.18
N TRP A 35 -3.67 -3.79 -5.29
CA TRP A 35 -3.54 -3.38 -3.90
C TRP A 35 -2.81 -4.48 -3.15
N LEU A 36 -1.62 -4.19 -2.65
CA LEU A 36 -0.78 -5.18 -2.01
C LEU A 36 -0.91 -5.16 -0.49
N PHE A 37 -0.98 -3.96 0.09
CA PHE A 37 -0.85 -3.83 1.54
C PHE A 37 -1.29 -2.45 2.00
N SER A 38 -1.81 -2.36 3.23
CA SER A 38 -2.18 -1.06 3.81
C SER A 38 -1.95 -1.02 5.31
N PHE A 39 -1.62 0.16 5.79
CA PHE A 39 -1.62 0.48 7.20
C PHE A 39 -2.75 1.48 7.48
N LEU A 40 -3.38 1.34 8.63
CA LEU A 40 -4.38 2.27 9.11
C LEU A 40 -3.80 2.99 10.33
N SER A 41 -3.92 4.32 10.36
CA SER A 41 -3.46 5.10 11.52
C SER A 41 -4.30 4.79 12.77
N ALA A 42 -3.73 5.09 13.94
CA ALA A 42 -4.39 4.78 15.20
C ALA A 42 -5.75 5.49 15.34
N ASP A 43 -5.88 6.69 14.79
CA ASP A 43 -7.15 7.43 14.80
C ASP A 43 -8.09 7.02 13.66
N LYS A 44 -7.68 6.07 12.82
CA LYS A 44 -8.46 5.54 11.70
C LYS A 44 -8.79 6.56 10.61
N ARG A 45 -8.08 7.66 10.54
CA ARG A 45 -8.35 8.72 9.57
C ARG A 45 -7.32 8.83 8.47
N LYS A 46 -6.27 8.03 8.53
CA LYS A 46 -5.21 8.04 7.52
C LYS A 46 -4.83 6.62 7.16
N THR A 47 -4.62 6.38 5.87
CA THR A 47 -4.09 5.11 5.40
C THR A 47 -2.82 5.31 4.60
N TYR A 48 -1.96 4.31 4.66
CA TYR A 48 -0.75 4.21 3.84
C TYR A 48 -0.86 2.90 3.08
N CYS A 49 -1.02 3.00 1.77
CA CYS A 49 -1.32 1.84 0.92
C CYS A 49 -0.18 1.59 -0.06
N LEU A 50 0.21 0.33 -0.20
CA LEU A 50 1.20 -0.08 -1.19
C LEU A 50 0.49 -0.73 -2.37
N TYR A 51 0.78 -0.24 -3.58
CA TYR A 51 0.17 -0.70 -4.81
C TYR A 51 1.21 -1.02 -5.87
N GLU A 52 0.91 -2.00 -6.72
CA GLU A 52 1.54 -2.14 -8.01
C GLU A 52 0.65 -1.48 -9.05
N ALA A 53 1.23 -0.64 -9.88
CA ALA A 53 0.49 0.05 -10.93
C ALA A 53 1.42 0.39 -12.10
N PRO A 54 0.90 0.48 -13.33
CA PRO A 54 1.72 0.89 -14.47
C PRO A 54 2.16 2.34 -14.39
N SER A 55 1.40 3.18 -13.69
CA SER A 55 1.70 4.60 -13.57
C SER A 55 0.97 5.21 -12.38
N GLU A 56 1.43 6.38 -11.94
CA GLU A 56 0.74 7.18 -10.95
C GLU A 56 -0.67 7.54 -11.40
N GLU A 57 -0.84 7.84 -12.69
CA GLU A 57 -2.14 8.20 -13.25
C GLU A 57 -3.17 7.09 -13.09
N ALA A 58 -2.77 5.83 -13.25
CA ALA A 58 -3.67 4.69 -13.04
C ALA A 58 -4.23 4.69 -11.61
N ILE A 59 -3.38 5.00 -10.62
CA ILE A 59 -3.80 5.10 -9.22
C ILE A 59 -4.79 6.24 -9.05
N ARG A 60 -4.54 7.39 -9.67
CA ARG A 60 -5.43 8.54 -9.59
C ARG A 60 -6.79 8.26 -10.22
N ILE A 61 -6.81 7.52 -11.33
CA ILE A 61 -8.06 7.10 -11.96
C ILE A 61 -8.89 6.23 -11.01
N ALA A 62 -8.26 5.23 -10.41
CA ALA A 62 -8.94 4.35 -9.45
C ALA A 62 -9.48 5.14 -8.26
N ALA A 63 -8.67 6.06 -7.72
CA ALA A 63 -9.08 6.88 -6.59
C ALA A 63 -10.30 7.75 -6.93
N ARG A 64 -10.32 8.35 -8.10
CA ARG A 64 -11.47 9.14 -8.55
C ARG A 64 -12.72 8.28 -8.70
N ARG A 65 -12.59 7.11 -9.28
CA ARG A 65 -13.72 6.17 -9.47
C ARG A 65 -14.29 5.69 -8.13
N LEU A 66 -13.42 5.52 -7.14
CA LEU A 66 -13.82 5.09 -5.81
C LEU A 66 -14.22 6.25 -4.89
N ASN A 67 -14.03 7.47 -5.36
CA ASN A 67 -14.29 8.68 -4.58
C ASN A 67 -13.52 8.67 -3.25
N VAL A 68 -12.24 8.31 -3.31
CA VAL A 68 -11.34 8.32 -2.15
C VAL A 68 -10.17 9.26 -2.41
N PRO A 69 -9.58 9.84 -1.35
CA PRO A 69 -8.44 10.72 -1.53
C PRO A 69 -7.18 9.95 -1.92
N ALA A 70 -6.29 10.63 -2.63
CA ALA A 70 -4.94 10.16 -2.92
C ALA A 70 -4.02 11.36 -2.75
N ASP A 71 -3.79 11.74 -1.50
CA ASP A 71 -3.12 13.00 -1.16
C ASP A 71 -1.67 13.01 -1.57
N VAL A 72 -0.97 11.91 -1.33
CA VAL A 72 0.44 11.76 -1.69
C VAL A 72 0.62 10.42 -2.36
N ILE A 73 1.29 10.41 -3.51
CA ILE A 73 1.66 9.18 -4.23
C ILE A 73 3.16 9.24 -4.47
N VAL A 74 3.87 8.24 -3.92
CA VAL A 74 5.34 8.19 -3.99
C VAL A 74 5.75 6.90 -4.67
N PRO A 75 6.53 6.97 -5.76
CA PRO A 75 7.13 5.77 -6.32
C PRO A 75 8.16 5.21 -5.33
N VAL A 76 8.13 3.91 -5.09
CA VAL A 76 8.98 3.28 -4.09
C VAL A 76 9.57 1.99 -4.62
N GLY A 77 10.67 1.58 -4.00
CA GLY A 77 11.21 0.25 -4.16
C GLY A 77 11.26 -0.44 -2.81
N THR A 78 11.63 -1.69 -2.80
CA THR A 78 11.76 -2.45 -1.55
C THR A 78 13.22 -2.64 -1.20
N ILE A 79 13.51 -2.69 0.09
CA ILE A 79 14.83 -3.05 0.60
C ILE A 79 14.68 -4.45 1.22
N PRO A 80 15.46 -5.44 0.82
CA PRO A 80 15.31 -6.81 1.32
C PRO A 80 15.90 -6.95 2.73
N VAL A 81 15.28 -6.32 3.68
CA VAL A 81 15.74 -6.26 5.07
C VAL A 81 15.92 -7.65 5.68
N ASN A 82 15.00 -8.56 5.36
CA ASN A 82 15.06 -9.91 5.91
C ASN A 82 16.29 -10.68 5.42
N GLU A 83 16.71 -10.45 4.17
CA GLU A 83 17.93 -11.06 3.64
C GLU A 83 19.15 -10.52 4.34
N PHE A 84 19.21 -9.21 4.53
CA PHE A 84 20.33 -8.59 5.24
C PHE A 84 20.38 -9.04 6.69
N ARG A 85 19.24 -9.17 7.33
CA ARG A 85 19.16 -9.64 8.71
C ARG A 85 19.66 -11.09 8.84
N ALA A 86 19.24 -11.97 7.94
CA ALA A 86 19.66 -13.35 7.93
C ALA A 86 21.17 -13.47 7.73
N GLU A 87 21.72 -12.70 6.79
CA GLU A 87 23.15 -12.66 6.53
C GLU A 87 23.93 -12.17 7.75
N LYS A 88 23.41 -11.13 8.40
CA LYS A 88 24.03 -10.60 9.61
C LYS A 88 24.08 -11.64 10.71
N TYR A 89 23.00 -12.37 10.93
CA TYR A 89 22.96 -13.41 11.93
C TYR A 89 23.93 -14.57 11.58
N ALA A 90 24.02 -14.92 10.33
CA ALA A 90 24.96 -15.95 9.88
C ALA A 90 26.41 -15.53 10.16
N MET A 91 26.74 -14.28 9.93
CA MET A 91 28.09 -13.76 10.20
C MET A 91 28.41 -13.70 11.69
N MET A 92 27.40 -13.44 12.51
CA MET A 92 27.57 -13.38 13.96
C MET A 92 27.60 -14.74 14.62
N GLY A 93 27.19 -15.78 13.89
CA GLY A 93 27.09 -17.12 14.41
C GLY A 93 25.85 -17.32 15.29
N PRO A 94 25.62 -18.58 15.72
CA PRO A 94 24.42 -18.91 16.48
C PRO A 94 24.28 -18.15 17.79
N SER A 95 25.38 -17.85 18.43
CA SER A 95 25.42 -17.16 19.71
C SER A 95 25.45 -15.64 19.53
N GLY A 96 25.67 -15.20 18.31
CA GLY A 96 25.73 -13.78 17.99
C GLY A 96 24.37 -13.08 18.01
N SER A 97 23.45 -13.83 18.37
CA SER A 97 22.13 -13.34 18.59
C SER A 97 22.11 -12.41 19.80
#